data_fe4cdc1274229d8cadf2b2b3bf638a89
#
_entry.id   fe4cdc1274229d8cadf2b2b3bf638a89
#
_cell.length_a   1.000
_cell.length_b   1.000
_cell.length_c   1.000
_cell.angle_alpha   90.00
_cell.angle_beta   90.00
_cell.angle_gamma   90.00
#
_symmetry.space_group_name_H-M   'P 1'
#
loop_
_entity.id
_entity.type
_entity.pdbx_description
1 polymer ?
#
loop_
_entity_poly.entity_id
_entity_poly.type
_entity_poly.pdbx_seq_one_letter_code
_entity_poly.pdbx_strand_id
1 'polypeptide(L)'
;DNIDKITDDIATLTDIAAKNPADTEIADKLADAKAQLETAEGALTDATDQLTAIDNATTPAEVADAREAGQDAADLSQTTADNAAQDVADAQAKSDQNLADAQKAATDTITDNIATIADNIQNITDDIATLQDLADKNPGDTTIADKLSDAQQQLTEAEAAKTAAESDLDQVADQTTLADVADVVNDAADQVAQAQENENQAQ
;
A
#
# COMPACT_ATOMS: atom_id res chain seq x y z
N ASP A 1 29.69 12.25 1.40
CA ASP A 1 29.70 13.48 0.64
C ASP A 1 28.26 13.83 0.18
N ASN A 2 27.99 15.10 -0.26
CA ASN A 2 26.60 15.51 -0.61
C ASN A 2 26.06 14.76 -1.81
N ILE A 3 26.88 14.50 -2.85
CA ILE A 3 26.49 13.68 -4.00
C ILE A 3 26.16 12.25 -3.60
N ASP A 4 26.95 11.66 -2.72
CA ASP A 4 26.69 10.30 -2.21
C ASP A 4 25.35 10.26 -1.44
N LYS A 5 25.09 11.26 -0.59
CA LYS A 5 23.81 11.36 0.14
C LYS A 5 22.62 11.47 -0.80
N ILE A 6 22.68 12.38 -1.81
CA ILE A 6 21.60 12.51 -2.79
C ILE A 6 21.41 11.20 -3.57
N THR A 7 22.48 10.48 -3.87
CA THR A 7 22.39 9.17 -4.55
C THR A 7 21.69 8.14 -3.67
N ASP A 8 21.98 8.09 -2.38
CA ASP A 8 21.31 7.22 -1.41
C ASP A 8 19.84 7.61 -1.22
N ASP A 9 19.53 8.92 -1.21
CA ASP A 9 18.17 9.44 -1.16
C ASP A 9 17.35 9.05 -2.40
N ILE A 10 17.96 9.12 -3.60
CA ILE A 10 17.32 8.64 -4.85
C ILE A 10 17.03 7.14 -4.79
N ALA A 11 17.94 6.33 -4.25
CA ALA A 11 17.69 4.90 -4.08
C ALA A 11 16.49 4.66 -3.14
N THR A 12 16.44 5.37 -2.02
CA THR A 12 15.32 5.31 -1.05
C THR A 12 14.00 5.74 -1.70
N LEU A 13 13.98 6.86 -2.44
CA LEU A 13 12.80 7.33 -3.16
C LEU A 13 12.35 6.34 -4.24
N THR A 14 13.28 5.65 -4.89
CA THR A 14 12.96 4.61 -5.88
C THR A 14 12.23 3.44 -5.22
N ASP A 15 12.65 3.01 -4.04
CA ASP A 15 11.99 1.94 -3.28
C ASP A 15 10.60 2.37 -2.79
N ILE A 16 10.45 3.63 -2.34
CA ILE A 16 9.14 4.17 -1.92
C ILE A 16 8.20 4.24 -3.13
N ALA A 17 8.65 4.74 -4.27
CA ALA A 17 7.87 4.82 -5.51
C ALA A 17 7.43 3.44 -6.01
N ALA A 18 8.29 2.43 -5.90
CA ALA A 18 7.95 1.05 -6.27
C ALA A 18 6.81 0.46 -5.42
N LYS A 19 6.72 0.86 -4.15
CA LYS A 19 5.62 0.47 -3.25
C LYS A 19 4.33 1.27 -3.49
N ASN A 20 4.41 2.41 -4.18
CA ASN A 20 3.29 3.32 -4.45
C ASN A 20 3.22 3.67 -5.95
N PRO A 21 3.04 2.69 -6.85
CA PRO A 21 3.24 2.89 -8.30
C PRO A 21 2.21 3.84 -8.95
N ALA A 22 1.09 4.11 -8.28
CA ALA A 22 0.05 5.01 -8.77
C ALA A 22 0.15 6.42 -8.18
N ASP A 23 1.05 6.67 -7.23
CA ASP A 23 1.19 7.97 -6.57
C ASP A 23 2.14 8.87 -7.34
N THR A 24 1.57 9.89 -7.99
CA THR A 24 2.33 10.87 -8.79
C THR A 24 3.15 11.84 -7.94
N GLU A 25 2.71 12.13 -6.71
CA GLU A 25 3.44 13.02 -5.80
C GLU A 25 4.78 12.39 -5.37
N ILE A 26 4.79 11.09 -5.06
CA ILE A 26 6.02 10.35 -4.78
C ILE A 26 6.92 10.26 -6.03
N ALA A 27 6.34 10.06 -7.21
CA ALA A 27 7.10 10.03 -8.47
C ALA A 27 7.75 11.40 -8.78
N ASP A 28 7.06 12.50 -8.50
CA ASP A 28 7.59 13.86 -8.66
C ASP A 28 8.77 14.11 -7.69
N LYS A 29 8.67 13.67 -6.43
CA LYS A 29 9.78 13.75 -5.46
C LYS A 29 11.05 13.03 -5.95
N LEU A 30 10.88 11.84 -6.55
CA LEU A 30 11.99 11.10 -7.16
C LEU A 30 12.60 11.85 -8.35
N ALA A 31 11.77 12.53 -9.16
CA ALA A 31 12.26 13.34 -10.27
C ALA A 31 13.02 14.57 -9.78
N ASP A 32 12.52 15.23 -8.75
CA ASP A 32 13.16 16.41 -8.12
C ASP A 32 14.52 16.04 -7.53
N ALA A 33 14.64 14.92 -6.80
CA ALA A 33 15.90 14.44 -6.26
C ALA A 33 16.95 14.14 -7.35
N LYS A 34 16.52 13.61 -8.49
CA LYS A 34 17.43 13.42 -9.66
C LYS A 34 17.92 14.74 -10.24
N ALA A 35 17.07 15.75 -10.34
CA ALA A 35 17.46 17.09 -10.79
C ALA A 35 18.42 17.77 -9.78
N GLN A 36 18.22 17.51 -8.50
CA GLN A 36 19.12 17.96 -7.43
C GLN A 36 20.50 17.31 -7.52
N LEU A 37 20.59 16.03 -7.90
CA LEU A 37 21.86 15.36 -8.17
C LEU A 37 22.63 16.06 -9.31
N GLU A 38 21.97 16.33 -10.43
CA GLU A 38 22.59 17.05 -11.56
C GLU A 38 23.09 18.44 -11.13
N THR A 39 22.34 19.13 -10.29
CA THR A 39 22.73 20.45 -9.74
C THR A 39 23.96 20.33 -8.83
N ALA A 40 24.02 19.31 -7.96
CA ALA A 40 25.15 19.08 -7.07
C ALA A 40 26.42 18.69 -7.83
N GLU A 41 26.31 17.89 -8.90
CA GLU A 41 27.40 17.53 -9.79
C GLU A 41 27.94 18.77 -10.53
N GLY A 42 27.06 19.66 -10.98
CA GLY A 42 27.41 20.95 -11.55
C GLY A 42 28.20 21.81 -10.54
N ALA A 43 27.70 21.93 -9.32
CA ALA A 43 28.36 22.68 -8.24
C ALA A 43 29.74 22.11 -7.90
N LEU A 44 29.93 20.78 -7.95
CA LEU A 44 31.25 20.18 -7.78
C LEU A 44 32.22 20.55 -8.90
N THR A 45 31.73 20.60 -10.13
CA THR A 45 32.51 21.06 -11.28
C THR A 45 32.93 22.51 -11.10
N ASP A 46 31.98 23.39 -10.75
CA ASP A 46 32.26 24.82 -10.50
C ASP A 46 33.28 24.98 -9.38
N ALA A 47 33.15 24.30 -8.26
CA ALA A 47 34.12 24.35 -7.17
C ALA A 47 35.52 23.90 -7.60
N THR A 48 35.62 22.89 -8.47
CA THR A 48 36.90 22.38 -9.01
C THR A 48 37.53 23.42 -9.94
N ASP A 49 36.72 24.09 -10.74
CA ASP A 49 37.19 25.18 -11.61
C ASP A 49 37.69 26.39 -10.80
N GLN A 50 37.05 26.70 -9.66
CA GLN A 50 37.52 27.76 -8.76
C GLN A 50 38.84 27.38 -8.07
N LEU A 51 39.09 26.13 -7.73
CA LEU A 51 40.40 25.69 -7.25
C LEU A 51 41.48 25.92 -8.30
N THR A 52 41.21 25.61 -9.56
CA THR A 52 42.11 25.88 -10.68
C THR A 52 42.32 27.40 -10.87
N ALA A 53 41.28 28.22 -10.69
CA ALA A 53 41.39 29.68 -10.75
C ALA A 53 42.27 30.23 -9.63
N ILE A 54 42.20 29.68 -8.42
CA ILE A 54 43.08 30.05 -7.30
C ILE A 54 44.54 29.73 -7.65
N ASP A 55 44.82 28.58 -8.21
CA ASP A 55 46.18 28.17 -8.58
C ASP A 55 46.79 29.08 -9.67
N ASN A 56 45.97 29.63 -10.54
CA ASN A 56 46.38 30.54 -11.62
C ASN A 56 46.29 32.03 -11.25
N ALA A 57 45.78 32.39 -10.09
CA ALA A 57 45.59 33.75 -9.67
C ALA A 57 46.92 34.51 -9.50
N THR A 58 46.97 35.73 -9.98
CA THR A 58 48.14 36.61 -9.93
C THR A 58 47.98 37.77 -8.93
N THR A 59 46.77 37.98 -8.43
CA THR A 59 46.44 39.02 -7.47
C THR A 59 45.63 38.47 -6.27
N PRO A 60 45.74 39.13 -5.10
CA PRO A 60 44.93 38.79 -3.95
C PRO A 60 43.41 38.92 -4.18
N ALA A 61 42.97 39.81 -5.08
CA ALA A 61 41.59 39.99 -5.43
C ALA A 61 41.05 38.77 -6.20
N GLU A 62 41.78 38.30 -7.20
CA GLU A 62 41.42 37.07 -7.95
C GLU A 62 41.29 35.82 -7.04
N VAL A 63 42.16 35.69 -6.04
CA VAL A 63 42.07 34.62 -5.03
C VAL A 63 40.81 34.79 -4.18
N ALA A 64 40.45 36.02 -3.79
CA ALA A 64 39.25 36.25 -2.98
C ALA A 64 37.97 35.92 -3.75
N ASP A 65 37.90 36.40 -5.00
CA ASP A 65 36.72 36.13 -5.88
C ASP A 65 36.54 34.63 -6.14
N ALA A 66 37.61 33.91 -6.44
CA ALA A 66 37.54 32.46 -6.66
C ALA A 66 37.16 31.69 -5.39
N ARG A 67 37.63 32.14 -4.22
CA ARG A 67 37.22 31.51 -2.93
C ARG A 67 35.72 31.73 -2.63
N GLU A 68 35.21 32.96 -2.87
CA GLU A 68 33.78 33.25 -2.69
C GLU A 68 32.92 32.37 -3.62
N ALA A 69 33.24 32.29 -4.92
CA ALA A 69 32.54 31.48 -5.88
C ALA A 69 32.61 29.95 -5.54
N GLY A 70 33.75 29.49 -5.04
CA GLY A 70 33.90 28.10 -4.56
C GLY A 70 33.06 27.80 -3.31
N GLN A 71 32.91 28.81 -2.42
CA GLN A 71 32.03 28.67 -1.26
C GLN A 71 30.55 28.63 -1.69
N ASP A 72 30.14 29.51 -2.63
CA ASP A 72 28.78 29.51 -3.16
C ASP A 72 28.41 28.15 -3.80
N ALA A 73 29.32 27.54 -4.53
CA ALA A 73 29.15 26.22 -5.10
C ALA A 73 29.01 25.12 -4.00
N ALA A 74 29.80 25.22 -2.93
CA ALA A 74 29.68 24.29 -1.80
C ALA A 74 28.32 24.44 -1.06
N ASP A 75 27.89 25.68 -0.85
CA ASP A 75 26.60 26.00 -0.21
C ASP A 75 25.41 25.50 -1.09
N LEU A 76 25.52 25.66 -2.42
CA LEU A 76 24.54 25.12 -3.35
C LEU A 76 24.46 23.55 -3.26
N SER A 77 25.61 22.90 -3.24
CA SER A 77 25.68 21.43 -3.09
C SER A 77 25.07 20.97 -1.76
N GLN A 78 25.29 21.71 -0.67
CA GLN A 78 24.66 21.39 0.62
C GLN A 78 23.13 21.59 0.57
N THR A 79 22.69 22.70 0.00
CA THR A 79 21.26 23.01 -0.15
C THR A 79 20.53 21.92 -0.96
N THR A 80 21.13 21.45 -2.05
CA THR A 80 20.52 20.37 -2.84
C THR A 80 20.47 19.05 -2.08
N ALA A 81 21.47 18.73 -1.27
CA ALA A 81 21.44 17.54 -0.41
C ALA A 81 20.35 17.64 0.67
N ASP A 82 20.19 18.80 1.29
CA ASP A 82 19.14 19.02 2.29
C ASP A 82 17.73 18.92 1.67
N ASN A 83 17.56 19.41 0.44
CA ASN A 83 16.30 19.29 -0.29
C ASN A 83 15.99 17.82 -0.65
N ALA A 84 16.98 17.05 -1.12
CA ALA A 84 16.78 15.63 -1.42
C ALA A 84 16.36 14.83 -0.17
N ALA A 85 16.99 15.10 0.97
CA ALA A 85 16.61 14.50 2.25
C ALA A 85 15.16 14.88 2.67
N GLN A 86 14.73 16.13 2.39
CA GLN A 86 13.35 16.54 2.63
C GLN A 86 12.38 15.80 1.70
N ASP A 87 12.73 15.62 0.43
CA ASP A 87 11.91 14.87 -0.53
C ASP A 87 11.72 13.40 -0.08
N VAL A 88 12.74 12.77 0.50
CA VAL A 88 12.63 11.44 1.12
C VAL A 88 11.64 11.46 2.29
N ALA A 89 11.74 12.44 3.18
CA ALA A 89 10.86 12.54 4.33
C ALA A 89 9.39 12.73 3.93
N ASP A 90 9.15 13.62 2.95
CA ASP A 90 7.82 13.89 2.42
C ASP A 90 7.22 12.64 1.73
N ALA A 91 8.02 11.95 0.89
CA ALA A 91 7.60 10.73 0.20
C ALA A 91 7.30 9.59 1.18
N GLN A 92 8.08 9.45 2.24
CA GLN A 92 7.81 8.44 3.28
C GLN A 92 6.50 8.74 4.00
N ALA A 93 6.28 9.99 4.42
CA ALA A 93 5.03 10.40 5.07
C ALA A 93 3.81 10.16 4.16
N LYS A 94 3.95 10.43 2.88
CA LYS A 94 2.91 10.14 1.88
C LYS A 94 2.65 8.64 1.71
N SER A 95 3.70 7.83 1.65
CA SER A 95 3.60 6.37 1.57
C SER A 95 2.89 5.79 2.79
N ASP A 96 3.24 6.25 3.99
CA ASP A 96 2.61 5.83 5.24
C ASP A 96 1.11 6.21 5.26
N GLN A 97 0.77 7.41 4.77
CA GLN A 97 -0.63 7.84 4.62
C GLN A 97 -1.39 6.96 3.63
N ASN A 98 -0.82 6.67 2.46
CA ASN A 98 -1.44 5.82 1.46
C ASN A 98 -1.74 4.41 2.03
N LEU A 99 -0.80 3.85 2.80
CA LEU A 99 -0.99 2.55 3.46
C LEU A 99 -2.11 2.61 4.50
N ALA A 100 -2.14 3.64 5.35
CA ALA A 100 -3.18 3.81 6.36
C ALA A 100 -4.58 3.99 5.73
N ASP A 101 -4.69 4.75 4.65
CA ASP A 101 -5.94 4.94 3.91
C ASP A 101 -6.41 3.63 3.26
N ALA A 102 -5.48 2.84 2.70
CA ALA A 102 -5.78 1.53 2.12
C ALA A 102 -6.25 0.53 3.20
N GLN A 103 -5.56 0.47 4.35
CA GLN A 103 -5.96 -0.38 5.46
C GLN A 103 -7.36 -0.01 5.98
N LYS A 104 -7.65 1.28 6.09
CA LYS A 104 -8.98 1.74 6.49
C LYS A 104 -10.05 1.32 5.49
N ALA A 105 -9.83 1.55 4.21
CA ALA A 105 -10.77 1.16 3.15
C ALA A 105 -10.98 -0.35 3.11
N ALA A 106 -9.93 -1.14 3.32
CA ALA A 106 -9.99 -2.60 3.42
C ALA A 106 -10.84 -3.04 4.62
N THR A 107 -10.61 -2.44 5.79
CA THR A 107 -11.40 -2.70 7.00
C THR A 107 -12.88 -2.45 6.77
N ASP A 108 -13.23 -1.30 6.18
CA ASP A 108 -14.62 -0.96 5.86
C ASP A 108 -15.22 -2.00 4.88
N THR A 109 -14.49 -2.35 3.81
CA THR A 109 -14.94 -3.32 2.79
C THR A 109 -15.14 -4.72 3.37
N ILE A 110 -14.18 -5.24 4.15
CA ILE A 110 -14.27 -6.58 4.73
C ILE A 110 -15.39 -6.64 5.78
N THR A 111 -15.61 -5.57 6.52
CA THR A 111 -16.74 -5.47 7.46
C THR A 111 -18.08 -5.59 6.73
N ASP A 112 -18.25 -4.91 5.59
CA ASP A 112 -19.45 -5.01 4.76
C ASP A 112 -19.60 -6.43 4.16
N ASN A 113 -18.49 -7.07 3.77
CA ASN A 113 -18.46 -8.45 3.30
C ASN A 113 -18.94 -9.43 4.39
N ILE A 114 -18.45 -9.28 5.62
CA ILE A 114 -18.88 -10.11 6.77
C ILE A 114 -20.37 -9.94 7.04
N ALA A 115 -20.91 -8.73 6.94
CA ALA A 115 -22.35 -8.49 7.07
C ALA A 115 -23.16 -9.19 5.97
N THR A 116 -22.69 -9.16 4.72
CA THR A 116 -23.31 -9.87 3.60
C THR A 116 -23.31 -11.38 3.82
N ILE A 117 -22.20 -11.96 4.29
CA ILE A 117 -22.13 -13.39 4.63
C ILE A 117 -23.10 -13.73 5.76
N ALA A 118 -23.23 -12.86 6.76
CA ALA A 118 -24.17 -13.07 7.86
C ALA A 118 -25.63 -13.08 7.40
N ASP A 119 -25.99 -12.22 6.43
CA ASP A 119 -27.33 -12.23 5.81
C ASP A 119 -27.57 -13.53 5.04
N ASN A 120 -26.58 -14.02 4.29
CA ASN A 120 -26.66 -15.31 3.58
C ASN A 120 -26.84 -16.48 4.56
N ILE A 121 -26.12 -16.50 5.68
CA ILE A 121 -26.27 -17.48 6.76
C ILE A 121 -27.70 -17.46 7.34
N GLN A 122 -28.26 -16.27 7.53
CA GLN A 122 -29.64 -16.15 8.02
C GLN A 122 -30.64 -16.75 7.02
N ASN A 123 -30.48 -16.47 5.72
CA ASN A 123 -31.35 -17.02 4.68
C ASN A 123 -31.28 -18.54 4.64
N ILE A 124 -30.08 -19.14 4.67
CA ILE A 124 -29.90 -20.60 4.75
C ILE A 124 -30.56 -21.15 6.01
N THR A 125 -30.47 -20.48 7.14
CA THR A 125 -31.12 -20.90 8.40
C THR A 125 -32.64 -20.93 8.29
N ASP A 126 -33.22 -19.93 7.62
CA ASP A 126 -34.67 -19.86 7.40
C ASP A 126 -35.14 -20.94 6.43
N ASP A 127 -34.34 -21.27 5.39
CA ASP A 127 -34.61 -22.40 4.48
C ASP A 127 -34.53 -23.78 5.20
N ILE A 128 -33.54 -23.97 6.07
CA ILE A 128 -33.45 -25.15 6.92
C ILE A 128 -34.67 -25.32 7.81
N ALA A 129 -35.17 -24.22 8.42
CA ALA A 129 -36.37 -24.26 9.25
C ALA A 129 -37.62 -24.69 8.43
N THR A 130 -37.69 -24.17 7.18
CA THR A 130 -38.76 -24.54 6.24
C THR A 130 -38.70 -26.02 5.82
N LEU A 131 -37.48 -26.49 5.49
CA LEU A 131 -37.27 -27.89 5.13
C LEU A 131 -37.54 -28.84 6.31
N GLN A 132 -37.20 -28.43 7.53
CA GLN A 132 -37.50 -29.19 8.74
C GLN A 132 -39.03 -29.32 8.96
N ASP A 133 -39.80 -28.28 8.81
CA ASP A 133 -41.29 -28.31 8.91
C ASP A 133 -41.90 -29.20 7.83
N LEU A 134 -41.33 -29.21 6.61
CA LEU A 134 -41.75 -30.11 5.54
C LEU A 134 -41.41 -31.56 5.84
N ALA A 135 -40.21 -31.83 6.38
CA ALA A 135 -39.80 -33.20 6.76
C ALA A 135 -40.68 -33.76 7.87
N ASP A 136 -41.02 -32.98 8.87
CA ASP A 136 -41.91 -33.38 9.96
C ASP A 136 -43.32 -33.73 9.48
N LYS A 137 -43.80 -33.05 8.44
CA LYS A 137 -45.11 -33.32 7.81
C LYS A 137 -45.07 -34.49 6.84
N ASN A 138 -43.88 -34.88 6.34
CA ASN A 138 -43.67 -35.94 5.35
C ASN A 138 -42.57 -36.92 5.80
N PRO A 139 -42.70 -37.63 6.90
CA PRO A 139 -41.60 -38.41 7.55
C PRO A 139 -41.06 -39.58 6.73
N GLY A 140 -41.63 -39.88 5.57
CA GLY A 140 -41.15 -40.92 4.65
C GLY A 140 -40.54 -40.39 3.36
N ASP A 141 -40.45 -39.06 3.19
CA ASP A 141 -39.89 -38.46 1.97
C ASP A 141 -38.37 -38.26 2.11
N THR A 142 -37.62 -39.17 1.45
CA THR A 142 -36.15 -39.10 1.49
C THR A 142 -35.59 -37.89 0.73
N THR A 143 -36.32 -37.37 -0.26
CA THR A 143 -35.88 -36.20 -1.02
C THR A 143 -35.83 -34.94 -0.15
N ILE A 144 -36.83 -34.78 0.75
CA ILE A 144 -36.82 -33.66 1.72
C ILE A 144 -35.69 -33.84 2.74
N ALA A 145 -35.48 -35.10 3.20
CA ALA A 145 -34.41 -35.40 4.15
C ALA A 145 -33.01 -35.11 3.54
N ASP A 146 -32.81 -35.47 2.27
CA ASP A 146 -31.57 -35.21 1.55
C ASP A 146 -31.35 -33.69 1.40
N LYS A 147 -32.36 -32.94 0.95
CA LYS A 147 -32.27 -31.45 0.84
C LYS A 147 -32.00 -30.78 2.18
N LEU A 148 -32.61 -31.26 3.28
CA LEU A 148 -32.32 -30.74 4.62
C LEU A 148 -30.86 -30.97 5.03
N SER A 149 -30.34 -32.16 4.72
CA SER A 149 -28.91 -32.49 4.97
C SER A 149 -27.97 -31.59 4.15
N ASP A 150 -28.29 -31.39 2.88
CA ASP A 150 -27.51 -30.52 1.99
C ASP A 150 -27.51 -29.06 2.49
N ALA A 151 -28.66 -28.50 2.86
CA ALA A 151 -28.78 -27.18 3.41
C ALA A 151 -28.02 -26.99 4.73
N GLN A 152 -28.00 -28.03 5.60
CA GLN A 152 -27.18 -28.00 6.83
C GLN A 152 -25.68 -28.00 6.53
N GLN A 153 -25.25 -28.69 5.46
CA GLN A 153 -23.87 -28.63 5.00
C GLN A 153 -23.52 -27.21 4.48
N GLN A 154 -24.39 -26.62 3.64
CA GLN A 154 -24.21 -25.25 3.14
C GLN A 154 -24.09 -24.22 4.28
N LEU A 155 -24.91 -24.37 5.34
CA LEU A 155 -24.80 -23.53 6.53
C LEU A 155 -23.40 -23.62 7.15
N THR A 156 -22.89 -24.84 7.33
CA THR A 156 -21.56 -25.06 7.91
C THR A 156 -20.45 -24.41 7.05
N GLU A 157 -20.57 -24.53 5.74
CA GLU A 157 -19.61 -23.94 4.80
C GLU A 157 -19.70 -22.40 4.80
N ALA A 158 -20.91 -21.82 4.88
CA ALA A 158 -21.10 -20.37 4.99
C ALA A 158 -20.57 -19.79 6.33
N GLU A 159 -20.75 -20.53 7.44
CA GLU A 159 -20.16 -20.17 8.74
C GLU A 159 -18.62 -20.21 8.70
N ALA A 160 -18.04 -21.19 7.99
CA ALA A 160 -16.59 -21.24 7.77
C ALA A 160 -16.09 -20.06 6.93
N ALA A 161 -16.82 -19.68 5.88
CA ALA A 161 -16.50 -18.49 5.06
C ALA A 161 -16.55 -17.19 5.90
N LYS A 162 -17.54 -17.06 6.80
CA LYS A 162 -17.61 -15.93 7.74
C LYS A 162 -16.36 -15.87 8.64
N THR A 163 -15.99 -17.01 9.22
CA THR A 163 -14.81 -17.09 10.09
C THR A 163 -13.52 -16.74 9.34
N ALA A 164 -13.39 -17.16 8.07
CA ALA A 164 -12.26 -16.79 7.23
C ALA A 164 -12.21 -15.28 6.97
N ALA A 165 -13.34 -14.66 6.60
CA ALA A 165 -13.42 -13.22 6.39
C ALA A 165 -13.14 -12.41 7.68
N GLU A 166 -13.55 -12.90 8.86
CA GLU A 166 -13.18 -12.31 10.15
C GLU A 166 -11.66 -12.40 10.40
N SER A 167 -11.03 -13.51 10.03
CA SER A 167 -9.57 -13.64 10.09
C SER A 167 -8.85 -12.69 9.12
N ASP A 168 -9.38 -12.47 7.92
CA ASP A 168 -8.86 -11.53 6.95
C ASP A 168 -8.94 -10.10 7.50
N LEU A 169 -10.05 -9.74 8.16
CA LEU A 169 -10.21 -8.45 8.82
C LEU A 169 -9.13 -8.21 9.87
N ASP A 170 -8.84 -9.21 10.70
CA ASP A 170 -7.80 -9.11 11.74
C ASP A 170 -6.39 -8.92 11.14
N GLN A 171 -6.14 -9.42 9.92
CA GLN A 171 -4.85 -9.32 9.25
C GLN A 171 -4.59 -7.96 8.59
N VAL A 172 -5.63 -7.16 8.30
CA VAL A 172 -5.49 -5.87 7.58
C VAL A 172 -4.47 -4.95 8.24
N ALA A 173 -4.52 -4.83 9.58
CA ALA A 173 -3.64 -3.92 10.32
C ALA A 173 -2.16 -4.33 10.29
N ASP A 174 -1.86 -5.59 10.02
CA ASP A 174 -0.51 -6.14 9.98
C ASP A 174 0.12 -6.03 8.59
N GLN A 175 -0.64 -5.63 7.56
CA GLN A 175 -0.13 -5.49 6.20
C GLN A 175 0.79 -4.28 6.09
N THR A 176 1.90 -4.45 5.39
CA THR A 176 2.95 -3.43 5.27
C THR A 176 3.07 -2.83 3.88
N THR A 177 2.34 -3.35 2.90
CA THR A 177 2.29 -2.83 1.53
C THR A 177 0.86 -2.71 1.02
N LEU A 178 0.64 -1.83 0.04
CA LEU A 178 -0.67 -1.69 -0.63
C LEU A 178 -1.10 -2.99 -1.34
N ALA A 179 -0.14 -3.76 -1.86
CA ALA A 179 -0.42 -5.03 -2.52
C ALA A 179 -0.95 -6.06 -1.52
N ASP A 180 -0.28 -6.21 -0.36
CA ASP A 180 -0.72 -7.14 0.69
C ASP A 180 -2.12 -6.78 1.22
N VAL A 181 -2.43 -5.48 1.37
CA VAL A 181 -3.78 -5.01 1.73
C VAL A 181 -4.81 -5.41 0.67
N ALA A 182 -4.47 -5.26 -0.61
CA ALA A 182 -5.38 -5.63 -1.70
C ALA A 182 -5.62 -7.16 -1.76
N ASP A 183 -4.61 -7.96 -1.48
CA ASP A 183 -4.72 -9.43 -1.45
C ASP A 183 -5.69 -9.87 -0.35
N VAL A 184 -5.59 -9.31 0.86
CA VAL A 184 -6.54 -9.61 1.97
C VAL A 184 -7.97 -9.22 1.61
N VAL A 185 -8.19 -8.10 0.91
CA VAL A 185 -9.53 -7.71 0.44
C VAL A 185 -10.08 -8.69 -0.59
N ASN A 186 -9.24 -9.18 -1.50
CA ASN A 186 -9.63 -10.16 -2.51
C ASN A 186 -10.01 -11.51 -1.86
N ASP A 187 -9.23 -11.96 -0.89
CA ASP A 187 -9.53 -13.20 -0.15
C ASP A 187 -10.89 -13.09 0.56
N ALA A 188 -11.17 -11.96 1.23
CA ALA A 188 -12.48 -11.72 1.86
C ALA A 188 -13.64 -11.63 0.84
N ALA A 189 -13.39 -11.14 -0.38
CA ALA A 189 -14.39 -11.11 -1.45
C ALA A 189 -14.72 -12.52 -1.95
N ASP A 190 -13.74 -13.40 -2.03
CA ASP A 190 -13.94 -14.81 -2.38
C ASP A 190 -14.80 -15.54 -1.34
N GLN A 191 -14.67 -15.21 -0.04
CA GLN A 191 -15.53 -15.73 1.02
C GLN A 191 -17.00 -15.31 0.83
N VAL A 192 -17.26 -14.07 0.40
CA VAL A 192 -18.63 -13.62 0.08
C VAL A 192 -19.20 -14.43 -1.09
N ALA A 193 -18.42 -14.63 -2.15
CA ALA A 193 -18.86 -15.39 -3.31
C ALA A 193 -19.20 -16.84 -2.93
N GLN A 194 -18.40 -17.47 -2.08
CA GLN A 194 -18.66 -18.82 -1.57
C GLN A 194 -19.93 -18.87 -0.72
N ALA A 195 -20.13 -17.94 0.19
CA ALA A 195 -21.34 -17.89 1.02
C ALA A 195 -22.61 -17.67 0.19
N GLN A 196 -22.53 -16.86 -0.88
CA GLN A 196 -23.64 -16.66 -1.82
C GLN A 196 -23.97 -17.94 -2.61
N GLU A 197 -22.95 -18.67 -3.05
CA GLU A 197 -23.15 -19.96 -3.73
C GLU A 197 -23.81 -20.96 -2.78
N ASN A 198 -23.38 -21.03 -1.52
CA ASN A 198 -23.98 -21.89 -0.50
C ASN A 198 -25.45 -21.52 -0.26
N GLU A 199 -25.82 -20.25 -0.18
CA GLU A 199 -27.21 -19.80 -0.08
C GLU A 199 -28.04 -20.27 -1.28
N ASN A 200 -27.52 -20.08 -2.51
CA ASN A 200 -28.21 -20.48 -3.73
C ASN A 200 -28.46 -22.01 -3.79
N GLN A 201 -27.55 -22.80 -3.23
CA GLN A 201 -27.67 -24.25 -3.21
C GLN A 201 -28.65 -24.75 -2.13
N ALA A 202 -28.82 -24.00 -1.03
CA ALA A 202 -29.72 -24.34 0.06
C ALA A 202 -31.22 -24.14 -0.28
N GLN A 203 -31.54 -23.29 -1.24
CA GLN A 203 -32.89 -23.01 -1.74
C GLN A 203 -33.43 -24.21 -2.59
#